data_37f1ba7e2ea63557364eb76b412dd653
#
_entry.id   37f1ba7e2ea63557364eb76b412dd653
#
_cell.length_a   1.000
_cell.length_b   1.000
_cell.length_c   1.000
_cell.angle_alpha   90.00
_cell.angle_beta   90.00
_cell.angle_gamma   90.00
#
_symmetry.space_group_name_H-M   'P 1'
#
loop_
_entity.id
_entity.type
_entity.pdbx_description
1 polymer ?
#
loop_
_entity_poly.entity_id
_entity_poly.type
_entity_poly.pdbx_seq_one_letter_code
_entity_poly.pdbx_strand_id
1 'polypeptide(L)'
;MLEQALITHCAPTLARLKPGGMFALAGVDGAAMEREMRSLNRLLLPKGVVLTVLRRCGQSTLFYLYRPCELRAILESEAARAFLRRCGYADFAPEAALRVLRARLGEGEGFPHEIGIFLGYPLADVIGFIRNGGRNCLLCGHWKVYSDAVGAARKFARYRKCKEVYARLFQSGCPLSRLTVGAKPA
;
A
#
# COMPACT_ATOMS: atom_id res chain seq x y z
N MET A 1 -13.28 -7.36 11.43
CA MET A 1 -12.15 -6.54 11.89
C MET A 1 -11.30 -6.05 10.72
N LEU A 2 -10.82 -6.91 9.83
CA LEU A 2 -10.02 -6.53 8.65
C LEU A 2 -10.79 -5.65 7.66
N GLU A 3 -12.09 -5.89 7.41
CA GLU A 3 -12.89 -5.02 6.53
C GLU A 3 -12.88 -3.56 6.99
N GLN A 4 -13.11 -3.33 8.28
CA GLN A 4 -13.08 -1.98 8.86
C GLN A 4 -11.70 -1.34 8.69
N ALA A 5 -10.62 -2.10 8.92
CA ALA A 5 -9.25 -1.61 8.72
C ALA A 5 -8.96 -1.27 7.25
N LEU A 6 -9.45 -2.08 6.31
CA LEU A 6 -9.34 -1.81 4.87
C LEU A 6 -10.02 -0.50 4.47
N ILE A 7 -11.23 -0.25 4.98
CA ILE A 7 -11.95 1.01 4.74
C ILE A 7 -11.20 2.19 5.34
N THR A 8 -10.73 2.07 6.56
CA THR A 8 -10.04 3.16 7.28
C THR A 8 -8.70 3.54 6.63
N HIS A 9 -7.92 2.53 6.25
CA HIS A 9 -6.53 2.74 5.83
C HIS A 9 -6.32 2.64 4.33
N CYS A 10 -7.12 1.81 3.63
CA CYS A 10 -6.88 1.43 2.24
C CYS A 10 -8.00 1.86 1.26
N ALA A 11 -8.96 2.69 1.67
CA ALA A 11 -10.02 3.18 0.79
C ALA A 11 -9.52 3.73 -0.56
N PRO A 12 -8.41 4.52 -0.65
CA PRO A 12 -7.88 4.95 -1.93
C PRO A 12 -7.39 3.80 -2.82
N THR A 13 -6.91 2.69 -2.24
CA THR A 13 -6.52 1.49 -3.00
C THR A 13 -7.75 0.72 -3.47
N LEU A 14 -8.78 0.58 -2.63
CA LEU A 14 -10.07 0.00 -3.02
C LEU A 14 -10.73 0.80 -4.15
N ALA A 15 -10.67 2.13 -4.09
CA ALA A 15 -11.17 3.07 -5.10
C ALA A 15 -10.31 3.18 -6.36
N ARG A 16 -9.21 2.43 -6.48
CA ARG A 16 -8.26 2.50 -7.60
C ARG A 16 -7.60 3.88 -7.79
N LEU A 17 -7.48 4.67 -6.74
CA LEU A 17 -6.76 5.94 -6.73
C LEU A 17 -5.28 5.77 -6.38
N LYS A 18 -4.89 4.60 -5.85
CA LYS A 18 -3.57 4.28 -5.32
C LYS A 18 -3.26 2.79 -5.57
N PRO A 19 -2.03 2.43 -5.98
CA PRO A 19 -1.68 1.04 -6.28
C PRO A 19 -1.63 0.14 -5.03
N GLY A 20 -1.28 0.71 -3.87
CA GLY A 20 -1.17 -0.05 -2.64
C GLY A 20 -1.38 0.80 -1.38
N GLY A 21 -1.79 0.16 -0.31
CA GLY A 21 -1.94 0.73 1.02
C GLY A 21 -1.53 -0.28 2.09
N MET A 22 -1.02 0.17 3.21
CA MET A 22 -0.66 -0.71 4.32
C MET A 22 -1.21 -0.19 5.65
N PHE A 23 -1.37 -1.12 6.58
CA PHE A 23 -1.80 -0.84 7.95
C PHE A 23 -1.31 -1.95 8.89
N ALA A 24 -1.17 -1.63 10.15
CA ALA A 24 -0.83 -2.59 11.18
C ALA A 24 -2.03 -2.83 12.11
N LEU A 25 -2.20 -4.08 12.54
CA LEU A 25 -3.14 -4.45 13.60
C LEU A 25 -2.39 -5.21 14.69
N ALA A 26 -2.77 -4.93 15.94
CA ALA A 26 -2.25 -5.62 17.11
C ALA A 26 -3.29 -6.56 17.73
N GLY A 27 -2.82 -7.58 18.47
CA GLY A 27 -3.68 -8.44 19.29
C GLY A 27 -4.60 -9.38 18.50
N VAL A 28 -4.24 -9.78 17.29
CA VAL A 28 -5.09 -10.63 16.44
C VAL A 28 -4.67 -12.09 16.54
N ASP A 29 -5.64 -12.97 16.86
CA ASP A 29 -5.45 -14.42 16.75
C ASP A 29 -5.06 -14.81 15.31
N GLY A 30 -3.90 -15.45 15.15
CA GLY A 30 -3.33 -15.79 13.86
C GLY A 30 -4.24 -16.64 12.98
N ALA A 31 -4.92 -17.63 13.56
CA ALA A 31 -5.80 -18.55 12.82
C ALA A 31 -7.09 -17.87 12.37
N ALA A 32 -7.71 -17.08 13.24
CA ALA A 32 -8.92 -16.30 12.92
C ALA A 32 -8.63 -15.27 11.83
N MET A 33 -7.50 -14.57 11.94
CA MET A 33 -7.05 -13.58 10.95
C MET A 33 -6.78 -14.21 9.58
N GLU A 34 -6.17 -15.37 9.54
CA GLU A 34 -5.94 -16.07 8.27
C GLU A 34 -7.23 -16.51 7.58
N ARG A 35 -8.23 -16.95 8.38
CA ARG A 35 -9.56 -17.26 7.84
C ARG A 35 -10.24 -16.02 7.26
N GLU A 36 -10.23 -14.90 8.01
CA GLU A 36 -10.81 -13.63 7.56
C GLU A 36 -10.08 -13.10 6.29
N MET A 37 -8.75 -13.15 6.27
CA MET A 37 -7.95 -12.74 5.12
C MET A 37 -8.23 -13.61 3.88
N ARG A 38 -8.38 -14.92 4.02
CA ARG A 38 -8.77 -15.80 2.91
C ARG A 38 -10.16 -15.48 2.39
N SER A 39 -11.12 -15.22 3.28
CA SER A 39 -12.47 -14.81 2.90
C SER A 39 -12.46 -13.49 2.12
N LEU A 40 -11.73 -12.50 2.61
CA LEU A 40 -11.57 -11.20 1.94
C LEU A 40 -10.92 -11.34 0.57
N ASN A 41 -9.86 -12.14 0.45
CA ASN A 41 -9.21 -12.34 -0.85
C ASN A 41 -10.12 -13.02 -1.88
N ARG A 42 -11.07 -13.89 -1.48
CA ARG A 42 -12.09 -14.42 -2.41
C ARG A 42 -12.97 -13.31 -3.02
N LEU A 43 -13.23 -12.24 -2.28
CA LEU A 43 -14.02 -11.08 -2.75
C LEU A 43 -13.15 -10.09 -3.56
N LEU A 44 -11.89 -9.95 -3.19
CA LEU A 44 -10.99 -8.93 -3.74
C LEU A 44 -10.28 -9.37 -5.02
N LEU A 45 -9.87 -10.64 -5.12
CA LEU A 45 -9.13 -11.20 -6.25
C LEU A 45 -9.84 -11.01 -7.60
N PRO A 46 -11.16 -11.28 -7.73
CA PRO A 46 -11.88 -11.03 -8.99
C PRO A 46 -11.89 -9.57 -9.41
N LYS A 47 -11.59 -8.66 -8.48
CA LYS A 47 -11.50 -7.21 -8.73
C LYS A 47 -10.06 -6.71 -8.94
N GLY A 48 -9.11 -7.64 -9.02
CA GLY A 48 -7.70 -7.33 -9.20
C GLY A 48 -7.05 -6.66 -7.98
N VAL A 49 -7.50 -7.04 -6.78
CA VAL A 49 -6.97 -6.54 -5.50
C VAL A 49 -6.54 -7.73 -4.64
N VAL A 50 -5.40 -7.61 -3.98
CA VAL A 50 -4.82 -8.66 -3.13
C VAL A 50 -4.50 -8.08 -1.76
N LEU A 51 -4.94 -8.78 -0.71
CA LEU A 51 -4.53 -8.52 0.67
C LEU A 51 -3.48 -9.56 1.09
N THR A 52 -2.35 -9.11 1.59
CA THR A 52 -1.27 -9.98 2.07
C THR A 52 -0.63 -9.45 3.34
N VAL A 53 0.13 -10.31 4.03
CA VAL A 53 0.95 -9.93 5.18
C VAL A 53 2.36 -9.62 4.68
N LEU A 54 2.92 -8.49 5.14
CA LEU A 54 4.33 -8.14 4.91
C LEU A 54 5.22 -8.60 6.07
N ARG A 55 4.78 -8.38 7.32
CA ARG A 55 5.57 -8.73 8.52
C ARG A 55 4.66 -9.09 9.69
N ARG A 56 5.10 -10.03 10.50
CA ARG A 56 4.57 -10.29 11.84
C ARG A 56 5.68 -10.02 12.85
N CYS A 57 5.40 -9.21 13.88
CA CYS A 57 6.35 -8.86 14.92
C CYS A 57 5.63 -8.79 16.26
N GLY A 58 5.92 -9.73 17.15
CA GLY A 58 5.17 -9.90 18.39
C GLY A 58 3.66 -10.02 18.12
N GLN A 59 2.89 -9.16 18.76
CA GLN A 59 1.43 -9.12 18.59
C GLN A 59 0.98 -8.26 17.39
N SER A 60 1.90 -7.62 16.66
CA SER A 60 1.56 -6.72 15.55
C SER A 60 1.76 -7.41 14.19
N THR A 61 0.78 -7.28 13.32
CA THR A 61 0.83 -7.76 11.93
C THR A 61 0.70 -6.59 10.97
N LEU A 62 1.67 -6.43 10.06
CA LEU A 62 1.67 -5.44 9.00
C LEU A 62 1.03 -6.05 7.76
N PHE A 63 -0.09 -5.48 7.33
CA PHE A 63 -0.84 -5.86 6.14
C PHE A 63 -0.54 -4.93 4.98
N TYR A 64 -0.65 -5.46 3.78
CA TYR A 64 -0.54 -4.73 2.53
C TYR A 64 -1.68 -5.12 1.59
N LEU A 65 -2.49 -4.14 1.22
CA LEU A 65 -3.50 -4.25 0.18
C LEU A 65 -2.94 -3.63 -1.09
N TYR A 66 -2.95 -4.36 -2.21
CA TYR A 66 -2.39 -3.85 -3.46
C TYR A 66 -3.12 -4.34 -4.69
N ARG A 67 -2.84 -3.68 -5.80
CA ARG A 67 -3.31 -4.01 -7.15
C ARG A 67 -2.13 -4.52 -7.96
N PRO A 68 -2.05 -5.83 -8.24
CA PRO A 68 -0.91 -6.44 -8.93
C PRO A 68 -0.56 -5.77 -10.26
N CYS A 69 -1.56 -5.44 -11.09
CA CYS A 69 -1.32 -4.81 -12.39
C CYS A 69 -0.71 -3.41 -12.25
N GLU A 70 -1.24 -2.58 -11.33
CA GLU A 70 -0.72 -1.23 -11.09
C GLU A 70 0.66 -1.27 -10.42
N LEU A 71 0.86 -2.20 -9.50
CA LEU A 71 2.17 -2.41 -8.88
C LEU A 71 3.20 -2.85 -9.91
N ARG A 72 2.85 -3.81 -10.78
CA ARG A 72 3.71 -4.28 -11.87
C ARG A 72 4.16 -3.12 -12.76
N ALA A 73 3.23 -2.28 -13.21
CA ALA A 73 3.56 -1.12 -14.06
C ALA A 73 4.54 -0.15 -13.39
N ILE A 74 4.46 0.03 -12.07
CA ILE A 74 5.41 0.85 -11.32
C ILE A 74 6.78 0.16 -11.23
N LEU A 75 6.81 -1.13 -10.85
CA LEU A 75 8.04 -1.89 -10.68
C LEU A 75 8.79 -2.09 -12.01
N GLU A 76 8.08 -2.12 -13.13
CA GLU A 76 8.66 -2.26 -14.48
C GLU A 76 9.18 -0.95 -15.07
N SER A 77 8.87 0.21 -14.46
CA SER A 77 9.42 1.48 -14.94
C SER A 77 10.95 1.51 -14.78
N GLU A 78 11.66 2.02 -15.79
CA GLU A 78 13.13 2.03 -15.80
C GLU A 78 13.73 2.72 -14.58
N ALA A 79 13.17 3.87 -14.20
CA ALA A 79 13.65 4.63 -13.05
C ALA A 79 13.45 3.88 -11.73
N ALA A 80 12.29 3.21 -11.54
CA ALA A 80 12.06 2.39 -10.34
C ALA A 80 12.97 1.17 -10.31
N ARG A 81 13.18 0.48 -11.45
CA ARG A 81 14.11 -0.65 -11.56
C ARG A 81 15.53 -0.25 -11.20
N ALA A 82 16.03 0.85 -11.77
CA ALA A 82 17.37 1.33 -11.47
C ALA A 82 17.57 1.64 -9.98
N PHE A 83 16.57 2.25 -9.35
CA PHE A 83 16.59 2.53 -7.92
C PHE A 83 16.51 1.23 -7.09
N LEU A 84 15.55 0.34 -7.37
CA LEU A 84 15.33 -0.88 -6.61
C LEU A 84 16.50 -1.88 -6.73
N ARG A 85 17.19 -1.96 -7.88
CA ARG A 85 18.44 -2.74 -8.02
C ARG A 85 19.47 -2.35 -6.97
N ARG A 86 19.61 -1.06 -6.70
CA ARG A 86 20.51 -0.54 -5.66
C ARG A 86 20.06 -0.90 -4.24
N CYS A 87 18.78 -1.23 -4.07
CA CYS A 87 18.21 -1.75 -2.84
C CYS A 87 18.24 -3.29 -2.74
N GLY A 88 18.88 -3.99 -3.72
CA GLY A 88 19.01 -5.45 -3.71
C GLY A 88 17.87 -6.22 -4.40
N TYR A 89 17.02 -5.54 -5.18
CA TYR A 89 15.96 -6.20 -5.95
C TYR A 89 16.50 -6.63 -7.32
N ALA A 90 16.44 -7.94 -7.62
CA ALA A 90 16.87 -8.51 -8.91
C ALA A 90 15.71 -8.80 -9.85
N ASP A 91 14.54 -9.17 -9.32
CA ASP A 91 13.32 -9.47 -10.07
C ASP A 91 12.21 -8.46 -9.70
N PHE A 92 11.54 -7.94 -10.73
CA PHE A 92 10.53 -6.88 -10.62
C PHE A 92 9.09 -7.39 -10.78
N ALA A 93 8.89 -8.71 -10.91
CA ALA A 93 7.56 -9.29 -10.76
C ALA A 93 7.02 -8.98 -9.35
N PRO A 94 5.76 -8.57 -9.19
CA PRO A 94 5.21 -8.15 -7.89
C PRO A 94 5.47 -9.15 -6.77
N GLU A 95 5.32 -10.45 -7.04
CA GLU A 95 5.49 -11.52 -6.07
C GLU A 95 6.95 -11.66 -5.62
N ALA A 96 7.89 -11.57 -6.57
CA ALA A 96 9.33 -11.62 -6.29
C ALA A 96 9.78 -10.38 -5.51
N ALA A 97 9.38 -9.20 -5.94
CA ALA A 97 9.68 -7.95 -5.25
C ALA A 97 9.12 -7.93 -3.82
N LEU A 98 7.91 -8.45 -3.62
CA LEU A 98 7.31 -8.57 -2.28
C LEU A 98 8.05 -9.56 -1.38
N ARG A 99 8.66 -10.63 -1.93
CA ARG A 99 9.51 -11.53 -1.14
C ARG A 99 10.74 -10.81 -0.60
N VAL A 100 11.42 -10.02 -1.44
CA VAL A 100 12.58 -9.21 -1.04
C VAL A 100 12.15 -8.18 0.02
N LEU A 101 11.04 -7.45 -0.21
CA LEU A 101 10.53 -6.48 0.75
C LEU A 101 10.23 -7.11 2.12
N ARG A 102 9.64 -8.31 2.15
CA ARG A 102 9.38 -9.05 3.41
C ARG A 102 10.67 -9.40 4.15
N ALA A 103 11.68 -9.91 3.44
CA ALA A 103 12.98 -10.21 4.03
C ALA A 103 13.58 -8.94 4.69
N ARG A 104 13.63 -7.84 3.96
CA ARG A 104 14.16 -6.56 4.46
C ARG A 104 13.37 -5.98 5.63
N LEU A 105 12.07 -6.20 5.69
CA LEU A 105 11.25 -5.82 6.85
C LEU A 105 11.54 -6.68 8.09
N GLY A 106 12.07 -7.91 7.91
CA GLY A 106 12.42 -8.84 8.99
C GLY A 106 13.84 -8.68 9.56
N GLU A 107 14.77 -8.15 8.78
CA GLU A 107 16.21 -8.18 9.08
C GLU A 107 16.71 -7.16 10.12
N GLY A 108 15.85 -6.34 10.69
CA GLY A 108 16.20 -5.50 11.86
C GLY A 108 17.12 -4.29 11.61
N GLU A 109 17.69 -4.12 10.44
CA GLU A 109 18.62 -3.02 10.09
C GLU A 109 17.93 -1.69 9.71
N GLY A 110 16.75 -1.45 10.21
CA GLY A 110 15.96 -0.27 9.90
C GLY A 110 14.77 -0.55 8.99
N PHE A 111 13.93 0.45 8.83
CA PHE A 111 12.72 0.33 7.99
C PHE A 111 13.07 0.54 6.51
N PRO A 112 12.71 -0.38 5.59
CA PRO A 112 13.02 -0.24 4.16
C PRO A 112 12.20 0.88 3.53
N HIS A 113 12.81 2.06 3.37
CA HIS A 113 12.10 3.26 2.88
C HIS A 113 11.67 3.17 1.42
N GLU A 114 12.25 2.26 0.63
CA GLU A 114 11.80 1.92 -0.73
C GLU A 114 10.38 1.36 -0.77
N ILE A 115 9.79 0.98 0.35
CA ILE A 115 8.37 0.61 0.47
C ILE A 115 7.43 1.70 -0.08
N GLY A 116 7.89 2.95 -0.10
CA GLY A 116 7.17 4.06 -0.73
C GLY A 116 6.83 3.81 -2.20
N ILE A 117 7.70 3.10 -2.94
CA ILE A 117 7.44 2.66 -4.33
C ILE A 117 6.23 1.73 -4.39
N PHE A 118 6.16 0.74 -3.50
CA PHE A 118 5.04 -0.20 -3.39
C PHE A 118 3.74 0.49 -2.98
N LEU A 119 3.83 1.61 -2.26
CA LEU A 119 2.70 2.45 -1.90
C LEU A 119 2.31 3.45 -2.99
N GLY A 120 3.03 3.49 -4.12
CA GLY A 120 2.78 4.40 -5.24
C GLY A 120 3.16 5.85 -4.95
N TYR A 121 4.14 6.07 -4.08
CA TYR A 121 4.69 7.40 -3.89
C TYR A 121 5.63 7.76 -5.05
N PRO A 122 5.73 9.02 -5.46
CA PRO A 122 6.67 9.45 -6.47
C PRO A 122 8.10 9.04 -6.11
N LEU A 123 8.84 8.49 -7.07
CA LEU A 123 10.23 8.05 -6.84
C LEU A 123 11.11 9.19 -6.30
N ALA A 124 10.92 10.41 -6.82
CA ALA A 124 11.63 11.59 -6.37
C ALA A 124 11.38 11.88 -4.86
N ASP A 125 10.17 11.64 -4.38
CA ASP A 125 9.83 11.83 -2.97
C ASP A 125 10.42 10.71 -2.09
N VAL A 126 10.43 9.46 -2.58
CA VAL A 126 11.10 8.34 -1.88
C VAL A 126 12.60 8.59 -1.74
N ILE A 127 13.26 9.01 -2.83
CA ILE A 127 14.69 9.36 -2.82
C ILE A 127 14.92 10.58 -1.91
N GLY A 128 14.08 11.59 -2.00
CA GLY A 128 14.14 12.79 -1.16
C GLY A 128 14.03 12.45 0.32
N PHE A 129 13.11 11.56 0.68
CA PHE A 129 12.95 11.08 2.05
C PHE A 129 14.22 10.39 2.57
N ILE A 130 14.79 9.48 1.79
CA ILE A 130 16.02 8.75 2.17
C ILE A 130 17.20 9.72 2.33
N ARG A 131 17.40 10.60 1.36
CA ARG A 131 18.52 11.57 1.39
C ARG A 131 18.46 12.54 2.57
N ASN A 132 17.26 12.96 2.93
CA ASN A 132 17.06 13.94 4.00
C ASN A 132 16.75 13.31 5.37
N GLY A 133 16.78 11.98 5.49
CA GLY A 133 16.38 11.29 6.72
C GLY A 133 14.96 11.68 7.19
N GLY A 134 14.08 11.93 6.23
CA GLY A 134 12.71 12.38 6.50
C GLY A 134 12.57 13.83 6.95
N ARG A 135 13.62 14.65 6.89
CA ARG A 135 13.59 16.09 7.26
C ARG A 135 13.39 16.96 6.01
N ASN A 136 13.13 18.26 6.21
CA ASN A 136 13.11 19.28 5.15
C ASN A 136 12.13 18.97 3.99
N CYS A 137 11.00 18.33 4.27
CA CYS A 137 9.97 18.11 3.25
C CYS A 137 9.21 19.40 2.92
N LEU A 138 8.82 19.55 1.66
CA LEU A 138 8.01 20.68 1.17
C LEU A 138 6.57 20.62 1.70
N LEU A 139 6.05 19.42 1.88
CA LEU A 139 4.70 19.17 2.37
C LEU A 139 4.66 17.83 3.11
N CYS A 140 3.94 17.76 4.23
CA CYS A 140 3.69 16.52 4.96
C CYS A 140 2.21 16.14 4.87
N GLY A 141 1.92 14.88 4.49
CA GLY A 141 0.56 14.36 4.39
C GLY A 141 0.56 12.83 4.36
N HIS A 142 -0.03 12.22 3.32
CA HIS A 142 0.03 10.77 3.15
C HIS A 142 1.46 10.24 2.98
N TRP A 143 2.37 11.09 2.55
CA TRP A 143 3.83 10.90 2.57
C TRP A 143 4.50 12.26 2.73
N LYS A 144 5.82 12.26 2.93
CA LYS A 144 6.64 13.49 2.95
C LYS A 144 7.08 13.82 1.52
N VAL A 145 6.68 14.97 1.03
CA VAL A 145 6.88 15.43 -0.36
C VAL A 145 8.17 16.24 -0.47
N TYR A 146 8.95 15.95 -1.49
CA TYR A 146 10.23 16.64 -1.79
C TYR A 146 10.29 17.18 -3.22
N SER A 147 9.32 16.86 -4.07
CA SER A 147 9.32 17.22 -5.49
C SER A 147 8.15 18.15 -5.84
N ASP A 148 6.94 17.63 -6.00
CA ASP A 148 5.75 18.36 -6.45
C ASP A 148 4.74 18.54 -5.31
N ALA A 149 4.87 19.62 -4.53
CA ALA A 149 3.98 19.91 -3.42
C ALA A 149 2.54 20.19 -3.86
N VAL A 150 2.35 20.85 -5.01
CA VAL A 150 1.02 21.21 -5.52
C VAL A 150 0.26 19.97 -5.99
N GLY A 151 0.89 19.13 -6.80
CA GLY A 151 0.29 17.88 -7.25
C GLY A 151 0.03 16.91 -6.09
N ALA A 152 0.95 16.85 -5.10
CA ALA A 152 0.77 16.05 -3.90
C ALA A 152 -0.42 16.54 -3.05
N ALA A 153 -0.58 17.85 -2.86
CA ALA A 153 -1.71 18.42 -2.12
C ALA A 153 -3.06 18.04 -2.75
N ARG A 154 -3.15 18.08 -4.09
CA ARG A 154 -4.34 17.64 -4.84
C ARG A 154 -4.64 16.15 -4.62
N LYS A 155 -3.60 15.29 -4.68
CA LYS A 155 -3.73 13.86 -4.39
C LYS A 155 -4.18 13.60 -2.95
N PHE A 156 -3.62 14.31 -1.97
CA PHE A 156 -3.99 14.20 -0.57
C PHE A 156 -5.46 14.59 -0.34
N ALA A 157 -5.93 15.66 -0.95
CA ALA A 157 -7.33 16.07 -0.89
C ALA A 157 -8.27 14.97 -1.46
N ARG A 158 -7.92 14.38 -2.61
CA ARG A 158 -8.67 13.27 -3.21
C ARG A 158 -8.70 12.05 -2.30
N TYR A 159 -7.58 11.69 -1.66
CA TYR A 159 -7.50 10.54 -0.75
C TYR A 159 -8.32 10.77 0.52
N ARG A 160 -8.28 11.97 1.10
CA ARG A 160 -9.14 12.33 2.25
C ARG A 160 -10.62 12.20 1.89
N LYS A 161 -11.04 12.82 0.78
CA LYS A 161 -12.43 12.73 0.32
C LYS A 161 -12.87 11.30 0.07
N CYS A 162 -12.00 10.48 -0.54
CA CYS A 162 -12.26 9.06 -0.75
C CYS A 162 -12.48 8.33 0.58
N LYS A 163 -11.61 8.53 1.58
CA LYS A 163 -11.74 7.91 2.90
C LYS A 163 -13.05 8.31 3.60
N GLU A 164 -13.43 9.58 3.56
CA GLU A 164 -14.68 10.09 4.13
C GLU A 164 -15.92 9.44 3.48
N VAL A 165 -15.94 9.36 2.15
CA VAL A 165 -17.04 8.74 1.40
C VAL A 165 -17.13 7.25 1.72
N TYR A 166 -15.99 6.53 1.70
CA TYR A 166 -15.96 5.09 1.96
C TYR A 166 -16.37 4.76 3.39
N ALA A 167 -15.90 5.53 4.38
CA ALA A 167 -16.30 5.35 5.77
C ALA A 167 -17.81 5.50 5.95
N ARG A 168 -18.41 6.55 5.36
CA ARG A 168 -19.86 6.80 5.42
C ARG A 168 -20.66 5.69 4.73
N LEU A 169 -20.27 5.28 3.53
CA LEU A 169 -20.94 4.20 2.80
C LEU A 169 -20.85 2.87 3.55
N PHE A 170 -19.70 2.56 4.13
CA PHE A 170 -19.53 1.34 4.92
C PHE A 170 -20.39 1.36 6.19
N GLN A 171 -20.45 2.51 6.89
CA GLN A 171 -21.32 2.69 8.05
C GLN A 171 -22.81 2.58 7.71
N SER A 172 -23.22 2.94 6.49
CA SER A 172 -24.58 2.74 6.01
C SER A 172 -24.87 1.32 5.49
N GLY A 173 -23.95 0.36 5.72
CA GLY A 173 -24.15 -1.06 5.38
C GLY A 173 -23.73 -1.42 3.95
N CYS A 174 -23.05 -0.54 3.21
CA CYS A 174 -22.55 -0.89 1.88
C CYS A 174 -21.41 -1.92 2.01
N PRO A 175 -21.53 -3.12 1.39
CA PRO A 175 -20.53 -4.16 1.55
C PRO A 175 -19.20 -3.81 0.86
N LEU A 176 -18.09 -4.34 1.38
CA LEU A 176 -16.75 -4.14 0.84
C LEU A 176 -16.65 -4.49 -0.66
N SER A 177 -17.38 -5.51 -1.09
CA SER A 177 -17.43 -5.92 -2.49
C SER A 177 -17.94 -4.80 -3.42
N ARG A 178 -18.88 -3.98 -3.00
CA ARG A 178 -19.38 -2.82 -3.77
C ARG A 178 -18.43 -1.63 -3.65
N LEU A 179 -17.72 -1.50 -2.54
CA LEU A 179 -16.72 -0.45 -2.32
C LEU A 179 -15.36 -0.76 -2.97
N THR A 180 -15.20 -1.93 -3.61
CA THR A 180 -13.98 -2.28 -4.33
C THR A 180 -14.19 -2.10 -5.83
N VAL A 181 -13.54 -1.10 -6.41
CA VAL A 181 -13.55 -0.85 -7.87
C VAL A 181 -12.77 -1.95 -8.57
N GLY A 182 -13.39 -2.60 -9.57
CA GLY A 182 -12.75 -3.66 -10.37
C GLY A 182 -11.58 -3.15 -11.23
N ALA A 183 -10.78 -4.08 -11.75
CA ALA A 183 -9.83 -3.79 -12.83
C ALA A 183 -10.61 -3.27 -14.07
N LYS A 184 -9.98 -2.37 -14.87
CA LYS A 184 -10.55 -2.06 -16.17
C LYS A 184 -10.52 -3.35 -17.01
N PRO A 185 -11.60 -3.66 -17.77
CA PRO A 185 -11.48 -4.67 -18.80
C PRO A 185 -10.30 -4.28 -19.71
N ALA A 186 -9.54 -5.28 -20.13
CA ALA A 186 -8.45 -5.12 -21.09
C ALA A 186 -9.00 -4.68 -22.44
#